data_d06d895ae24e9f7a0ca305d6855a89d3
#
_entry.id   d06d895ae24e9f7a0ca305d6855a89d3
#
_cell.length_a   1.000
_cell.length_b   1.000
_cell.length_c   1.000
_cell.angle_alpha   90.00
_cell.angle_beta   90.00
_cell.angle_gamma   90.00
#
_symmetry.space_group_name_H-M   'P 1'
#
loop_
_entity.id
_entity.type
_entity.pdbx_description
1 polymer ?
#
loop_
_entity_poly.entity_id
_entity_poly.type
_entity_poly.pdbx_seq_one_letter_code
_entity_poly.pdbx_strand_id
1 'polypeptide(L)'
;QATLSTGGSAIVLSTPNGIGNWFHKTWVDGETNPSTEWHNIKLHWTVHPERDEQWRSRQTQLLGERGAAQECDCDFVSSGHTVVDGKCLQEYEDKCIEPIEKRGYDNAYWIWEYPDYSQSYIIVADVARGDGADWSTFHVIEVENIKQVAEYKGKLPPKDFGNMLVTVATEWNNALLAIENANIGWAAIQPVLDRNYENLFYTYKDDG
;
A
#
# COMPACT_ATOMS: atom_id res chain seq x y z
N GLN A 1 20.11 -21.98 -2.00
CA GLN A 1 21.20 -21.01 -1.71
C GLN A 1 22.57 -21.69 -1.65
N ALA A 2 22.70 -22.85 -0.97
CA ALA A 2 24.00 -23.53 -0.84
C ALA A 2 24.61 -23.91 -2.21
N THR A 3 23.82 -24.34 -3.17
CA THR A 3 24.30 -24.72 -4.50
C THR A 3 24.88 -23.55 -5.29
N LEU A 4 24.26 -22.38 -5.21
CA LEU A 4 24.73 -21.15 -5.89
C LEU A 4 26.00 -20.60 -5.24
N SER A 5 26.11 -20.68 -3.91
CA SER A 5 27.30 -20.20 -3.18
C SER A 5 28.57 -21.03 -3.44
N THR A 6 28.44 -22.25 -4.01
CA THR A 6 29.55 -23.13 -4.38
C THR A 6 29.86 -23.11 -5.89
N GLY A 7 29.35 -22.15 -6.64
CA GLY A 7 29.57 -22.02 -8.09
C GLY A 7 28.70 -22.94 -8.94
N GLY A 8 27.64 -23.53 -8.38
CA GLY A 8 26.68 -24.32 -9.12
C GLY A 8 25.69 -23.46 -9.92
N SER A 9 25.07 -24.06 -10.94
CA SER A 9 23.97 -23.44 -11.69
C SER A 9 22.62 -23.92 -11.17
N ALA A 10 21.58 -23.09 -11.28
CA ALA A 10 20.22 -23.43 -10.91
C ALA A 10 19.25 -23.09 -12.06
N ILE A 11 18.28 -23.98 -12.28
CA ILE A 11 17.12 -23.72 -13.14
C ILE A 11 15.89 -23.74 -12.25
N VAL A 12 15.12 -22.66 -12.27
CA VAL A 12 13.90 -22.53 -11.51
C VAL A 12 12.72 -22.46 -12.46
N LEU A 13 11.76 -23.36 -12.28
CA LEU A 13 10.52 -23.42 -13.08
C LEU A 13 9.36 -23.16 -12.15
N SER A 14 8.50 -22.21 -12.51
CA SER A 14 7.27 -21.92 -11.80
C SER A 14 6.29 -21.19 -12.69
N THR A 15 5.01 -21.21 -12.34
CA THR A 15 4.03 -20.24 -12.83
C THR A 15 3.94 -19.06 -11.86
N PRO A 16 3.56 -17.88 -12.31
CA PRO A 16 3.34 -16.72 -11.42
C PRO A 16 2.31 -17.02 -10.33
N ASN A 17 2.51 -16.43 -9.16
CA ASN A 17 1.54 -16.51 -8.06
C ASN A 17 1.56 -15.19 -7.29
N GLY A 18 1.11 -14.13 -7.94
CA GLY A 18 1.13 -12.78 -7.39
C GLY A 18 2.51 -12.12 -7.35
N ILE A 19 2.52 -10.88 -6.97
CA ILE A 19 3.70 -10.04 -6.84
C ILE A 19 4.36 -10.16 -5.45
N GLY A 20 5.62 -9.76 -5.32
CA GLY A 20 6.32 -9.60 -4.04
C GLY A 20 6.93 -10.85 -3.44
N ASN A 21 6.60 -12.08 -3.91
CA ASN A 21 7.24 -13.31 -3.48
C ASN A 21 8.67 -13.45 -4.06
N TRP A 22 9.40 -14.47 -3.60
CA TRP A 22 10.79 -14.69 -4.04
C TRP A 22 10.91 -14.87 -5.56
N PHE A 23 10.02 -15.64 -6.19
CA PHE A 23 10.07 -15.90 -7.63
C PHE A 23 9.82 -14.63 -8.43
N HIS A 24 8.83 -13.82 -8.05
CA HIS A 24 8.57 -12.51 -8.65
C HIS A 24 9.77 -11.56 -8.51
N LYS A 25 10.34 -11.43 -7.30
CA LYS A 25 11.51 -10.58 -7.07
C LYS A 25 12.71 -10.99 -7.90
N THR A 26 12.98 -12.31 -7.99
CA THR A 26 14.06 -12.85 -8.82
C THR A 26 13.79 -12.63 -10.30
N TRP A 27 12.53 -12.72 -10.73
CA TRP A 27 12.12 -12.43 -12.10
C TRP A 27 12.36 -10.96 -12.46
N VAL A 28 11.91 -10.03 -11.62
CA VAL A 28 12.11 -8.58 -11.82
C VAL A 28 13.61 -8.24 -11.81
N ASP A 29 14.39 -8.83 -10.91
CA ASP A 29 15.85 -8.67 -10.90
C ASP A 29 16.47 -9.09 -12.24
N GLY A 30 16.04 -10.23 -12.80
CA GLY A 30 16.46 -10.70 -14.11
C GLY A 30 16.07 -9.80 -15.29
N GLU A 31 15.03 -8.98 -15.14
CA GLU A 31 14.58 -8.02 -16.17
C GLU A 31 15.24 -6.65 -16.03
N THR A 32 15.50 -6.20 -14.81
CA THR A 32 15.85 -4.79 -14.53
C THR A 32 17.29 -4.56 -14.10
N ASN A 33 17.97 -5.59 -13.58
CA ASN A 33 19.33 -5.48 -13.06
C ASN A 33 20.35 -5.99 -14.09
N PRO A 34 21.14 -5.12 -14.74
CA PRO A 34 22.14 -5.53 -15.72
C PRO A 34 23.28 -6.41 -15.17
N SER A 35 23.44 -6.42 -13.84
CA SER A 35 24.49 -7.19 -13.16
C SER A 35 24.00 -8.52 -12.60
N THR A 36 22.74 -8.89 -12.85
CA THR A 36 22.18 -10.16 -12.40
C THR A 36 22.73 -11.34 -13.20
N GLU A 37 22.86 -12.49 -12.53
CA GLU A 37 23.17 -13.76 -13.18
C GLU A 37 21.90 -14.54 -13.61
N TRP A 38 20.71 -13.98 -13.33
CA TRP A 38 19.44 -14.60 -13.71
C TRP A 38 19.07 -14.29 -15.17
N HIS A 39 18.72 -15.33 -15.91
CA HIS A 39 18.20 -15.23 -17.27
C HIS A 39 16.76 -15.70 -17.32
N ASN A 40 15.84 -14.78 -17.63
CA ASN A 40 14.41 -15.04 -17.66
C ASN A 40 13.98 -15.66 -18.99
N ILE A 41 13.19 -16.73 -18.92
CA ILE A 41 12.53 -17.35 -20.06
C ILE A 41 11.03 -17.40 -19.78
N LYS A 42 10.24 -16.60 -20.51
CA LYS A 42 8.78 -16.59 -20.41
C LYS A 42 8.19 -17.49 -21.50
N LEU A 43 7.45 -18.52 -21.07
CA LEU A 43 6.76 -19.45 -21.97
C LEU A 43 5.25 -19.15 -21.94
N HIS A 44 4.88 -18.01 -22.52
CA HIS A 44 3.49 -17.61 -22.71
C HIS A 44 2.77 -18.62 -23.61
N TRP A 45 1.45 -18.82 -23.44
CA TRP A 45 0.68 -19.79 -24.21
C TRP A 45 0.81 -19.61 -25.75
N THR A 46 1.02 -18.38 -26.22
CA THR A 46 1.17 -18.07 -27.67
C THR A 46 2.44 -18.63 -28.30
N VAL A 47 3.43 -19.09 -27.52
CA VAL A 47 4.61 -19.76 -28.11
C VAL A 47 4.31 -21.16 -28.63
N HIS A 48 3.17 -21.73 -28.27
CA HIS A 48 2.75 -23.03 -28.73
C HIS A 48 1.91 -22.90 -30.02
N PRO A 49 2.33 -23.49 -31.14
CA PRO A 49 1.73 -23.22 -32.45
C PRO A 49 0.28 -23.70 -32.60
N GLU A 50 -0.17 -24.61 -31.75
CA GLU A 50 -1.54 -25.15 -31.78
C GLU A 50 -2.50 -24.47 -30.81
N ARG A 51 -2.04 -23.41 -30.11
CA ARG A 51 -2.87 -22.65 -29.15
C ARG A 51 -3.30 -21.34 -29.76
N ASP A 52 -4.61 -21.11 -29.77
CA ASP A 52 -5.27 -19.92 -30.27
C ASP A 52 -6.12 -19.23 -29.18
N GLU A 53 -6.75 -18.13 -29.50
CA GLU A 53 -7.66 -17.39 -28.59
C GLU A 53 -8.85 -18.25 -28.13
N GLN A 54 -9.31 -19.19 -28.96
CA GLN A 54 -10.37 -20.10 -28.55
C GLN A 54 -9.87 -21.10 -27.51
N TRP A 55 -8.62 -21.59 -27.67
CA TRP A 55 -7.96 -22.40 -26.66
C TRP A 55 -7.81 -21.62 -25.36
N ARG A 56 -7.33 -20.36 -25.42
CA ARG A 56 -7.17 -19.50 -24.24
C ARG A 56 -8.49 -19.21 -23.54
N SER A 57 -9.57 -18.95 -24.29
CA SER A 57 -10.93 -18.77 -23.75
C SER A 57 -11.45 -20.01 -23.02
N ARG A 58 -11.19 -21.21 -23.57
CA ARG A 58 -11.53 -22.47 -22.89
C ARG A 58 -10.75 -22.64 -21.57
N GLN A 59 -9.47 -22.24 -21.53
CA GLN A 59 -8.71 -22.27 -20.26
C GLN A 59 -9.33 -21.34 -19.21
N THR A 60 -9.81 -20.17 -19.59
CA THR A 60 -10.55 -19.27 -18.68
C THR A 60 -11.80 -19.93 -18.11
N GLN A 61 -12.57 -20.64 -18.93
CA GLN A 61 -13.76 -21.37 -18.47
C GLN A 61 -13.42 -22.51 -17.49
N LEU A 62 -12.28 -23.16 -17.68
CA LEU A 62 -11.83 -24.29 -16.85
C LEU A 62 -11.15 -23.85 -15.54
N LEU A 63 -10.28 -22.85 -15.60
CA LEU A 63 -9.40 -22.44 -14.50
C LEU A 63 -9.87 -21.16 -13.80
N GLY A 64 -10.83 -20.44 -14.37
CA GLY A 64 -11.17 -19.06 -14.02
C GLY A 64 -10.13 -18.07 -14.55
N GLU A 65 -10.45 -16.78 -14.52
CA GLU A 65 -9.57 -15.70 -15.03
C GLU A 65 -8.18 -15.76 -14.41
N ARG A 66 -8.12 -15.87 -13.09
CA ARG A 66 -6.85 -15.89 -12.37
C ARG A 66 -5.99 -17.11 -12.70
N GLY A 67 -6.60 -18.32 -12.69
CA GLY A 67 -5.89 -19.55 -13.02
C GLY A 67 -5.35 -19.52 -14.45
N ALA A 68 -6.11 -18.99 -15.39
CA ALA A 68 -5.67 -18.82 -16.75
C ALA A 68 -4.57 -17.77 -16.91
N ALA A 69 -4.62 -16.66 -16.17
CA ALA A 69 -3.54 -15.68 -16.10
C ALA A 69 -2.25 -16.30 -15.55
N GLN A 70 -2.36 -17.11 -14.52
CA GLN A 70 -1.23 -17.81 -13.90
C GLN A 70 -0.60 -18.84 -14.85
N GLU A 71 -1.41 -19.77 -15.35
CA GLU A 71 -0.93 -20.97 -16.04
C GLU A 71 -0.71 -20.77 -17.55
N CYS A 72 -1.36 -19.76 -18.16
CA CYS A 72 -1.28 -19.55 -19.59
C CYS A 72 -0.54 -18.25 -19.93
N ASP A 73 -0.92 -17.12 -19.30
CA ASP A 73 -0.39 -15.81 -19.66
C ASP A 73 0.94 -15.48 -18.98
N CYS A 74 1.33 -16.27 -17.99
CA CYS A 74 2.50 -15.98 -17.14
C CYS A 74 2.43 -14.56 -16.55
N ASP A 75 1.26 -14.19 -16.01
CA ASP A 75 0.98 -12.86 -15.48
C ASP A 75 1.04 -12.87 -13.95
N PHE A 76 2.01 -12.15 -13.39
CA PHE A 76 2.17 -12.03 -11.94
C PHE A 76 1.07 -11.21 -11.29
N VAL A 77 0.61 -10.14 -11.94
CA VAL A 77 -0.36 -9.21 -11.36
C VAL A 77 -1.71 -9.89 -11.18
N SER A 78 -2.23 -10.50 -12.25
CA SER A 78 -3.56 -11.12 -12.26
C SER A 78 -3.59 -12.50 -11.60
N SER A 79 -2.44 -13.11 -11.29
CA SER A 79 -2.36 -14.43 -10.65
C SER A 79 -2.42 -14.38 -9.12
N GLY A 80 -2.26 -13.21 -8.49
CA GLY A 80 -2.16 -13.06 -7.05
C GLY A 80 -3.48 -13.24 -6.29
N HIS A 81 -3.38 -13.73 -5.04
CA HIS A 81 -4.46 -13.71 -4.06
C HIS A 81 -4.40 -12.41 -3.26
N THR A 82 -4.93 -11.33 -3.82
CA THR A 82 -5.01 -10.03 -3.15
C THR A 82 -6.47 -9.69 -2.84
N VAL A 83 -6.69 -8.90 -1.80
CA VAL A 83 -8.04 -8.41 -1.43
C VAL A 83 -8.60 -7.51 -2.55
N VAL A 84 -7.72 -6.75 -3.20
CA VAL A 84 -8.03 -5.92 -4.36
C VAL A 84 -7.41 -6.57 -5.60
N ASP A 85 -8.16 -6.64 -6.69
CA ASP A 85 -7.67 -7.19 -7.95
C ASP A 85 -6.39 -6.47 -8.43
N GLY A 86 -5.41 -7.24 -8.90
CA GLY A 86 -4.11 -6.70 -9.30
C GLY A 86 -4.20 -5.70 -10.46
N LYS A 87 -5.15 -5.85 -11.38
CA LYS A 87 -5.36 -4.89 -12.47
C LYS A 87 -5.88 -3.57 -11.93
N CYS A 88 -6.81 -3.61 -10.97
CA CYS A 88 -7.26 -2.41 -10.29
C CYS A 88 -6.11 -1.68 -9.59
N LEU A 89 -5.22 -2.41 -8.92
CA LEU A 89 -4.04 -1.81 -8.29
C LEU A 89 -3.12 -1.14 -9.32
N GLN A 90 -2.87 -1.79 -10.45
CA GLN A 90 -2.08 -1.22 -11.55
C GLN A 90 -2.71 0.06 -12.11
N GLU A 91 -4.04 0.06 -12.36
CA GLU A 91 -4.76 1.24 -12.84
C GLU A 91 -4.73 2.40 -11.85
N TYR A 92 -4.69 2.12 -10.55
CA TYR A 92 -4.52 3.14 -9.52
C TYR A 92 -3.08 3.65 -9.44
N GLU A 93 -2.09 2.77 -9.56
CA GLU A 93 -0.68 3.15 -9.57
C GLU A 93 -0.37 4.12 -10.72
N ASP A 94 -0.92 3.87 -11.90
CA ASP A 94 -0.77 4.75 -13.08
C ASP A 94 -1.42 6.15 -12.89
N LYS A 95 -2.34 6.27 -11.93
CA LYS A 95 -3.01 7.53 -11.56
C LYS A 95 -2.36 8.24 -10.36
N CYS A 96 -1.39 7.63 -9.71
CA CYS A 96 -0.68 8.27 -8.61
C CYS A 96 0.07 9.51 -9.10
N ILE A 97 -0.06 10.59 -8.36
CA ILE A 97 0.63 11.85 -8.64
C ILE A 97 1.61 12.18 -7.51
N GLU A 98 2.69 12.85 -7.86
CA GLU A 98 3.64 13.33 -6.86
C GLU A 98 3.01 14.41 -5.97
N PRO A 99 3.30 14.43 -4.65
CA PRO A 99 2.84 15.49 -3.77
C PRO A 99 3.50 16.83 -4.14
N ILE A 100 2.78 17.92 -3.94
CA ILE A 100 3.30 19.30 -4.16
C ILE A 100 4.31 19.69 -3.09
N GLU A 101 4.24 19.07 -1.90
CA GLU A 101 5.15 19.32 -0.80
C GLU A 101 5.36 18.05 0.03
N LYS A 102 6.60 17.87 0.53
CA LYS A 102 6.96 16.84 1.52
C LYS A 102 7.59 17.54 2.72
N ARG A 103 7.03 17.30 3.91
CA ARG A 103 7.43 17.94 5.18
C ARG A 103 7.86 16.94 6.23
N GLY A 104 8.42 17.47 7.30
CA GLY A 104 8.81 16.72 8.50
C GLY A 104 10.10 15.96 8.35
N TYR A 105 10.44 15.20 9.41
CA TYR A 105 11.61 14.35 9.40
C TYR A 105 11.45 13.25 8.34
N ASP A 106 12.49 12.99 7.58
CA ASP A 106 12.52 12.04 6.45
C ASP A 106 11.48 12.32 5.36
N ASN A 107 10.96 13.57 5.26
CA ASN A 107 9.91 13.92 4.31
C ASN A 107 8.67 13.00 4.40
N ALA A 108 8.31 12.61 5.60
CA ALA A 108 7.27 11.61 5.88
C ALA A 108 5.84 12.15 5.79
N TYR A 109 5.65 13.48 5.76
CA TYR A 109 4.35 14.14 5.62
C TYR A 109 4.21 14.70 4.21
N TRP A 110 3.31 14.13 3.42
CA TRP A 110 3.10 14.44 2.01
C TRP A 110 1.80 15.22 1.83
N ILE A 111 1.83 16.28 1.03
CA ILE A 111 0.72 17.19 0.78
C ILE A 111 0.50 17.29 -0.72
N TRP A 112 -0.70 17.01 -1.19
CA TRP A 112 -1.12 17.15 -2.60
C TRP A 112 -1.91 18.41 -2.86
N GLU A 113 -2.62 18.94 -1.84
CA GLU A 113 -3.32 20.22 -1.88
C GLU A 113 -3.13 20.93 -0.55
N TYR A 114 -3.08 22.25 -0.56
CA TYR A 114 -3.01 23.02 0.68
C TYR A 114 -4.40 23.17 1.31
N PRO A 115 -4.49 23.42 2.64
CA PRO A 115 -5.75 23.67 3.32
C PRO A 115 -6.53 24.82 2.69
N ASP A 116 -7.79 24.59 2.38
CA ASP A 116 -8.77 25.63 2.06
C ASP A 116 -9.72 25.78 3.25
N TYR A 117 -9.71 26.95 3.89
CA TYR A 117 -10.51 27.23 5.08
C TYR A 117 -12.01 27.35 4.80
N SER A 118 -12.46 27.24 3.55
CA SER A 118 -13.86 27.09 3.18
C SER A 118 -14.34 25.64 3.14
N GLN A 119 -13.42 24.68 3.22
CA GLN A 119 -13.69 23.23 3.17
C GLN A 119 -13.60 22.59 4.54
N SER A 120 -14.22 21.42 4.69
CA SER A 120 -14.17 20.59 5.89
C SER A 120 -13.22 19.42 5.70
N TYR A 121 -12.52 19.03 6.75
CA TYR A 121 -11.54 17.93 6.70
C TYR A 121 -11.75 16.91 7.81
N ILE A 122 -11.41 15.66 7.49
CA ILE A 122 -11.29 14.58 8.47
C ILE A 122 -9.85 14.06 8.44
N ILE A 123 -9.27 13.84 9.62
CA ILE A 123 -8.00 13.14 9.78
C ILE A 123 -8.27 11.79 10.42
N VAL A 124 -7.87 10.73 9.76
CA VAL A 124 -7.95 9.36 10.27
C VAL A 124 -6.53 8.87 10.55
N ALA A 125 -6.27 8.45 11.79
CA ALA A 125 -4.94 8.08 12.24
C ALA A 125 -4.90 6.67 12.84
N ASP A 126 -3.91 5.89 12.41
CA ASP A 126 -3.49 4.60 12.98
C ASP A 126 -2.16 4.78 13.72
N VAL A 127 -2.06 4.20 14.91
CA VAL A 127 -0.97 4.47 15.86
C VAL A 127 -0.09 3.24 16.06
N ALA A 128 1.19 3.35 15.72
CA ALA A 128 2.21 2.36 16.04
C ALA A 128 3.15 2.84 17.16
N ARG A 129 3.94 1.92 17.71
CA ARG A 129 4.89 2.21 18.82
C ARG A 129 6.05 3.13 18.44
N GLY A 130 6.38 3.20 17.14
CA GLY A 130 7.48 4.00 16.62
C GLY A 130 8.86 3.36 16.73
N ASP A 131 9.00 2.26 17.48
CA ASP A 131 10.27 1.53 17.72
C ASP A 131 10.34 0.17 17.00
N GLY A 132 9.23 -0.28 16.41
CA GLY A 132 9.08 -1.58 15.79
C GLY A 132 9.07 -1.58 14.27
N ALA A 133 8.52 -2.66 13.70
CA ALA A 133 8.34 -2.81 12.26
C ALA A 133 7.19 -1.94 11.71
N ASP A 134 6.18 -1.67 12.55
CA ASP A 134 4.97 -0.96 12.16
C ASP A 134 5.19 0.56 12.10
N TRP A 135 4.30 1.23 11.37
CA TRP A 135 4.34 2.66 11.12
C TRP A 135 3.07 3.33 11.64
N SER A 136 3.22 4.50 12.27
CA SER A 136 2.09 5.39 12.49
C SER A 136 1.75 6.10 11.19
N THR A 137 0.45 6.16 10.88
CA THR A 137 -0.04 6.79 9.65
C THR A 137 -1.22 7.70 9.96
N PHE A 138 -1.39 8.73 9.14
CA PHE A 138 -2.67 9.42 9.03
C PHE A 138 -2.95 9.84 7.59
N HIS A 139 -4.23 10.00 7.28
CA HIS A 139 -4.71 10.57 6.03
C HIS A 139 -5.59 11.77 6.32
N VAL A 140 -5.39 12.85 5.57
CA VAL A 140 -6.27 14.02 5.57
C VAL A 140 -7.19 13.91 4.38
N ILE A 141 -8.49 13.93 4.64
CA ILE A 141 -9.53 13.76 3.63
C ILE A 141 -10.39 15.02 3.60
N GLU A 142 -10.49 15.66 2.46
CA GLU A 142 -11.48 16.71 2.18
C GLU A 142 -12.86 16.05 2.08
N VAL A 143 -13.83 16.55 2.85
CA VAL A 143 -15.13 15.87 3.05
C VAL A 143 -16.04 16.02 1.84
N GLU A 144 -16.06 17.19 1.23
CA GLU A 144 -17.00 17.56 0.18
C GLU A 144 -16.84 16.69 -1.09
N ASN A 145 -15.61 16.32 -1.44
CA ASN A 145 -15.31 15.48 -2.61
C ASN A 145 -14.74 14.09 -2.25
N ILE A 146 -14.61 13.79 -0.96
CA ILE A 146 -14.00 12.55 -0.44
C ILE A 146 -12.60 12.35 -1.05
N LYS A 147 -11.78 13.39 -1.00
CA LYS A 147 -10.48 13.43 -1.63
C LYS A 147 -9.37 13.40 -0.58
N GLN A 148 -8.42 12.47 -0.71
CA GLN A 148 -7.20 12.51 0.08
C GLN A 148 -6.32 13.68 -0.39
N VAL A 149 -6.01 14.59 0.51
CA VAL A 149 -5.23 15.80 0.23
C VAL A 149 -3.86 15.82 0.90
N ALA A 150 -3.68 15.01 1.95
CA ALA A 150 -2.39 14.81 2.58
C ALA A 150 -2.32 13.44 3.28
N GLU A 151 -1.09 12.97 3.52
CA GLU A 151 -0.82 11.75 4.29
C GLU A 151 0.50 11.85 5.06
N TYR A 152 0.60 11.05 6.09
CA TYR A 152 1.84 10.82 6.84
C TYR A 152 2.07 9.33 7.04
N LYS A 153 3.33 8.92 6.92
CA LYS A 153 3.78 7.58 7.29
C LYS A 153 5.16 7.67 7.94
N GLY A 154 5.21 7.47 9.26
CA GLY A 154 6.46 7.65 9.99
C GLY A 154 6.53 6.84 11.27
N LYS A 155 7.65 6.98 11.98
CA LYS A 155 7.97 6.23 13.22
C LYS A 155 8.13 7.16 14.43
N LEU A 156 7.25 8.14 14.58
CA LEU A 156 7.22 8.96 15.78
C LEU A 156 6.75 8.14 16.98
N PRO A 157 7.31 8.40 18.20
CA PRO A 157 6.72 7.91 19.42
C PRO A 157 5.26 8.34 19.55
N PRO A 158 4.34 7.54 20.12
CA PRO A 158 2.91 7.84 20.18
C PRO A 158 2.56 9.21 20.73
N LYS A 159 3.26 9.65 21.78
CA LYS A 159 3.05 10.99 22.36
C LYS A 159 3.40 12.11 21.36
N ASP A 160 4.49 11.99 20.63
CA ASP A 160 4.90 12.99 19.65
C ASP A 160 4.00 12.96 18.42
N PHE A 161 3.54 11.78 18.04
CA PHE A 161 2.54 11.59 16.98
C PHE A 161 1.22 12.26 17.36
N GLY A 162 0.72 12.09 18.59
CA GLY A 162 -0.49 12.77 19.09
C GLY A 162 -0.35 14.30 19.07
N ASN A 163 0.81 14.84 19.44
CA ASN A 163 1.09 16.27 19.34
C ASN A 163 1.11 16.75 17.88
N MET A 164 1.67 15.96 16.97
CA MET A 164 1.65 16.24 15.54
C MET A 164 0.23 16.26 14.99
N LEU A 165 -0.61 15.27 15.37
CA LEU A 165 -2.01 15.20 14.96
C LEU A 165 -2.79 16.46 15.29
N VAL A 166 -2.64 17.00 16.50
CA VAL A 166 -3.30 18.27 16.88
C VAL A 166 -2.82 19.44 16.03
N THR A 167 -1.52 19.50 15.76
CA THR A 167 -0.96 20.58 14.94
C THR A 167 -1.49 20.52 13.52
N VAL A 168 -1.48 19.35 12.92
CA VAL A 168 -1.99 19.12 11.56
C VAL A 168 -3.50 19.36 11.51
N ALA A 169 -4.27 18.83 12.47
CA ALA A 169 -5.72 19.03 12.50
C ALA A 169 -6.11 20.52 12.64
N THR A 170 -5.34 21.29 13.39
CA THR A 170 -5.52 22.76 13.49
C THR A 170 -5.20 23.44 12.16
N GLU A 171 -4.10 23.06 11.50
CA GLU A 171 -3.73 23.58 10.17
C GLU A 171 -4.82 23.30 9.13
N TRP A 172 -5.43 22.11 9.19
CA TRP A 172 -6.51 21.69 8.30
C TRP A 172 -7.90 22.13 8.80
N ASN A 173 -8.06 23.39 9.05
CA ASN A 173 -9.32 24.05 9.42
C ASN A 173 -10.02 23.37 10.62
N ASN A 174 -9.25 23.01 11.65
CA ASN A 174 -9.74 22.24 12.81
C ASN A 174 -10.47 20.94 12.39
N ALA A 175 -9.82 20.15 11.57
CA ALA A 175 -10.33 18.90 11.03
C ALA A 175 -10.91 17.97 12.11
N LEU A 176 -11.96 17.22 11.77
CA LEU A 176 -12.43 16.14 12.65
C LEU A 176 -11.33 15.07 12.78
N LEU A 177 -10.83 14.87 13.99
CA LEU A 177 -9.72 13.96 14.26
C LEU A 177 -10.23 12.61 14.79
N ALA A 178 -10.06 11.55 14.01
CA ALA A 178 -10.37 10.18 14.38
C ALA A 178 -9.06 9.40 14.59
N ILE A 179 -8.84 8.90 15.79
CA ILE A 179 -7.64 8.15 16.18
C ILE A 179 -8.06 6.76 16.62
N GLU A 180 -7.42 5.71 16.06
CA GLU A 180 -7.63 4.36 16.54
C GLU A 180 -7.18 4.25 18.01
N ASN A 181 -8.09 3.78 18.89
CA ASN A 181 -7.83 3.70 20.32
C ASN A 181 -7.41 2.31 20.81
N ALA A 182 -7.19 1.35 19.90
CA ALA A 182 -6.73 0.03 20.25
C ALA A 182 -5.27 0.05 20.76
N ASN A 183 -4.98 -0.79 21.76
CA ASN A 183 -3.63 -1.00 22.29
C ASN A 183 -2.87 0.30 22.63
N ILE A 184 -1.92 0.69 21.74
CA ILE A 184 -1.04 1.84 21.95
C ILE A 184 -1.71 3.18 21.60
N GLY A 185 -2.88 3.17 20.94
CA GLY A 185 -3.59 4.38 20.53
C GLY A 185 -3.85 5.38 21.62
N TRP A 186 -4.13 4.90 22.87
CA TRP A 186 -4.31 5.76 24.03
C TRP A 186 -3.12 6.69 24.31
N ALA A 187 -1.89 6.24 24.02
CA ALA A 187 -0.71 7.07 24.25
C ALA A 187 -0.60 8.25 23.25
N ALA A 188 -1.26 8.15 22.09
CA ALA A 188 -1.38 9.25 21.14
C ALA A 188 -2.63 10.13 21.42
N ILE A 189 -3.70 9.55 21.96
CA ILE A 189 -4.92 10.29 22.32
C ILE A 189 -4.69 11.21 23.52
N GLN A 190 -3.92 10.79 24.53
CA GLN A 190 -3.70 11.58 25.75
C GLN A 190 -3.16 13.00 25.46
N PRO A 191 -2.12 13.21 24.62
CA PRO A 191 -1.68 14.56 24.24
C PRO A 191 -2.77 15.39 23.55
N VAL A 192 -3.66 14.76 22.79
CA VAL A 192 -4.77 15.45 22.13
C VAL A 192 -5.76 16.01 23.17
N LEU A 193 -6.07 15.20 24.18
CA LEU A 193 -6.92 15.61 25.32
C LEU A 193 -6.25 16.70 26.17
N ASP A 194 -4.96 16.53 26.47
CA ASP A 194 -4.18 17.50 27.27
C ASP A 194 -4.13 18.88 26.60
N ARG A 195 -4.17 18.92 25.26
CA ARG A 195 -4.21 20.16 24.47
C ARG A 195 -5.62 20.69 24.24
N ASN A 196 -6.65 20.03 24.81
CA ASN A 196 -8.06 20.40 24.67
C ASN A 196 -8.50 20.55 23.21
N TYR A 197 -8.08 19.63 22.33
CA TYR A 197 -8.54 19.65 20.94
C TYR A 197 -10.03 19.29 20.88
N GLU A 198 -10.86 20.23 20.43
CA GLU A 198 -12.32 20.14 20.58
C GLU A 198 -12.96 19.19 19.54
N ASN A 199 -12.40 19.09 18.33
CA ASN A 199 -13.01 18.31 17.25
C ASN A 199 -12.45 16.88 17.16
N LEU A 200 -12.44 16.17 18.31
CA LEU A 200 -12.05 14.77 18.41
C LEU A 200 -13.28 13.87 18.24
N PHE A 201 -13.15 12.84 17.38
CA PHE A 201 -14.22 11.86 17.16
C PHE A 201 -14.32 10.88 18.33
N TYR A 202 -15.53 10.67 18.82
CA TYR A 202 -15.85 9.70 19.87
C TYR A 202 -16.90 8.71 19.40
N THR A 203 -16.67 7.42 19.70
CA THR A 203 -17.70 6.39 19.61
C THR A 203 -18.19 6.03 21.01
N TYR A 204 -19.49 5.94 21.19
CA TYR A 204 -20.07 5.39 22.41
C TYR A 204 -20.23 3.87 22.21
N LYS A 205 -19.81 3.08 23.20
CA LYS A 205 -20.27 1.69 23.27
C LYS A 205 -21.72 1.73 23.71
N ASP A 206 -22.63 1.19 22.90
CA ASP A 206 -23.94 0.82 23.40
C ASP A 206 -23.71 -0.28 24.45
N ASP A 207 -23.93 0.06 25.73
CA ASP A 207 -24.04 -0.93 26.79
C ASP A 207 -25.35 -1.67 26.57
N GLY A 208 -25.32 -2.73 25.74
CA GLY A 208 -26.42 -3.64 25.47
C GLY A 208 -26.73 -4.56 26.64
#